data_d657b070875bde3f802ae59fbaa2c06f
#
_entry.id   d657b070875bde3f802ae59fbaa2c06f
#
_cell.length_a   1.000
_cell.length_b   1.000
_cell.length_c   1.000
_cell.angle_alpha   90.00
_cell.angle_beta   90.00
_cell.angle_gamma   90.00
#
_symmetry.space_group_name_H-M   'P 1'
#
loop_
_entity.id
_entity.type
_entity.pdbx_description
1 polymer ?
#
loop_
_entity_poly.entity_id
_entity_poly.type
_entity_poly.pdbx_seq_one_letter_code
_entity_poly.pdbx_strand_id
1 'polypeptide(L)'
;NNLFVADFVGNPSINFIEAKGVQNENGSLDVTILDGRKAKFVPKEHLDLLRWFAERDKNEADEAARHKEKMQDKKAVEKSNKDEVFKYHIARVNEDDYALQEAPVITNEDFVIGVRPEALQLHDGAGLDGVIYGAMPTGMESTIKLRIGDFLLTGVVFGNTAYKIGQEVKFEIGGEDILLFDRKSGKLITAGRLQV
;
A
#
# COMPACT_ATOMS: atom_id res chain seq x y z
N ASN A 1 5.44 13.28 -1.49
CA ASN A 1 4.48 12.22 -1.70
C ASN A 1 4.46 11.29 -0.49
N ASN A 2 3.28 10.99 0.03
CA ASN A 2 3.08 10.12 1.18
C ASN A 2 1.78 9.33 1.00
N LEU A 3 1.50 8.38 1.91
CA LEU A 3 0.28 7.56 1.92
C LEU A 3 -1.00 8.39 1.89
N PHE A 4 -1.05 9.49 2.63
CA PHE A 4 -2.20 10.39 2.66
C PHE A 4 -2.54 10.96 1.27
N VAL A 5 -1.54 11.47 0.54
CA VAL A 5 -1.75 12.00 -0.81
C VAL A 5 -2.14 10.89 -1.79
N ALA A 6 -1.57 9.70 -1.64
CA ALA A 6 -1.88 8.56 -2.50
C ALA A 6 -3.33 8.09 -2.35
N ASP A 7 -3.87 8.12 -1.13
CA ASP A 7 -5.25 7.72 -0.84
C ASP A 7 -6.29 8.68 -1.46
N PHE A 8 -5.98 9.97 -1.49
CA PHE A 8 -6.88 11.00 -2.03
C PHE A 8 -6.90 11.10 -3.56
N VAL A 9 -5.89 10.55 -4.24
CA VAL A 9 -5.76 10.70 -5.69
C VAL A 9 -6.29 9.47 -6.41
N GLY A 10 -7.41 9.65 -7.10
CA GLY A 10 -8.01 8.62 -7.96
C GLY A 10 -9.44 8.24 -7.57
N ASN A 11 -10.21 7.80 -8.55
CA ASN A 11 -11.53 7.21 -8.37
C ASN A 11 -11.65 6.02 -9.35
N PRO A 12 -11.62 4.77 -8.84
CA PRO A 12 -11.48 4.39 -7.42
C PRO A 12 -10.11 4.74 -6.80
N SER A 13 -10.06 4.80 -5.45
CA SER A 13 -8.81 5.05 -4.71
C SER A 13 -7.81 3.90 -4.84
N ILE A 14 -6.55 4.18 -4.53
CA ILE A 14 -5.46 3.22 -4.56
C ILE A 14 -5.70 2.08 -3.54
N ASN A 15 -5.31 0.85 -3.88
CA ASN A 15 -5.26 -0.25 -2.93
C ASN A 15 -3.99 -0.19 -2.10
N PHE A 16 -4.10 -0.34 -0.79
CA PHE A 16 -2.97 -0.52 0.10
C PHE A 16 -2.84 -1.97 0.54
N ILE A 17 -1.63 -2.51 0.42
CA ILE A 17 -1.27 -3.88 0.80
C ILE A 17 -0.12 -3.80 1.79
N GLU A 18 -0.29 -4.35 2.99
CA GLU A 18 0.82 -4.49 3.93
C GLU A 18 1.83 -5.48 3.39
N ALA A 19 3.10 -5.14 3.53
CA ALA A 19 4.21 -5.97 3.11
C ALA A 19 5.28 -5.98 4.19
N LYS A 20 5.91 -7.14 4.36
CA LYS A 20 7.09 -7.29 5.20
C LYS A 20 8.21 -7.91 4.38
N GLY A 21 9.41 -7.32 4.45
CA GLY A 21 10.49 -7.84 3.63
C GLY A 21 11.84 -7.19 3.87
N VAL A 22 12.81 -7.65 3.08
CA VAL A 22 14.21 -7.22 3.16
C VAL A 22 14.75 -6.93 1.76
N GLN A 23 15.69 -6.01 1.68
CA GLN A 23 16.38 -5.70 0.43
C GLN A 23 17.50 -6.70 0.17
N ASN A 24 17.59 -7.15 -1.08
CA ASN A 24 18.65 -8.01 -1.59
C ASN A 24 19.84 -7.20 -2.10
N GLU A 25 20.97 -7.85 -2.29
CA GLU A 25 22.21 -7.25 -2.82
C GLU A 25 22.02 -6.62 -4.22
N ASN A 26 21.08 -7.14 -5.02
CA ASN A 26 20.75 -6.61 -6.35
C ASN A 26 19.78 -5.40 -6.31
N GLY A 27 19.43 -4.89 -5.13
CA GLY A 27 18.55 -3.74 -4.94
C GLY A 27 17.06 -4.05 -4.94
N SER A 28 16.63 -5.27 -5.30
CA SER A 28 15.23 -5.70 -5.17
C SER A 28 14.88 -6.03 -3.73
N LEU A 29 13.57 -6.09 -3.41
CA LEU A 29 13.10 -6.53 -2.10
C LEU A 29 12.34 -7.84 -2.23
N ASP A 30 12.71 -8.82 -1.40
CA ASP A 30 11.86 -9.99 -1.18
C ASP A 30 10.84 -9.63 -0.11
N VAL A 31 9.57 -9.67 -0.48
CA VAL A 31 8.47 -9.24 0.38
C VAL A 31 7.44 -10.35 0.57
N THR A 32 6.79 -10.32 1.70
CA THR A 32 5.63 -11.17 2.01
C THR A 32 4.40 -10.27 2.07
N ILE A 33 3.36 -10.61 1.31
CA ILE A 33 2.12 -9.86 1.15
C ILE A 33 0.91 -10.79 1.29
N LEU A 34 -0.30 -10.26 1.39
CA LEU A 34 -1.59 -10.95 1.21
C LEU A 34 -1.58 -12.42 1.74
N ASP A 35 -1.74 -12.60 3.04
CA ASP A 35 -1.76 -13.92 3.71
C ASP A 35 -0.47 -14.76 3.55
N GLY A 36 0.69 -14.09 3.53
CA GLY A 36 1.98 -14.77 3.53
C GLY A 36 2.50 -15.15 2.15
N ARG A 37 1.92 -14.64 1.08
CA ARG A 37 2.40 -14.85 -0.29
C ARG A 37 3.75 -14.17 -0.50
N LYS A 38 4.67 -14.89 -1.12
CA LYS A 38 5.98 -14.37 -1.47
C LYS A 38 5.90 -13.58 -2.76
N ALA A 39 6.52 -12.41 -2.75
CA ALA A 39 6.63 -11.55 -3.92
C ALA A 39 7.99 -10.87 -3.95
N LYS A 40 8.37 -10.36 -5.10
CA LYS A 40 9.57 -9.57 -5.28
C LYS A 40 9.19 -8.18 -5.77
N PHE A 41 9.59 -7.15 -5.02
CA PHE A 41 9.47 -5.78 -5.47
C PHE A 41 10.78 -5.36 -6.14
N VAL A 42 10.69 -4.95 -7.40
CA VAL A 42 11.82 -4.48 -8.20
C VAL A 42 11.69 -2.97 -8.38
N PRO A 43 12.53 -2.17 -7.70
CA PRO A 43 12.51 -0.73 -7.82
C PRO A 43 12.78 -0.26 -9.26
N LYS A 44 12.15 0.82 -9.68
CA LYS A 44 12.34 1.44 -10.99
C LYS A 44 13.71 2.09 -11.12
N GLU A 45 14.23 2.61 -10.01
CA GLU A 45 15.55 3.23 -9.91
C GLU A 45 16.37 2.52 -8.84
N HIS A 46 17.69 2.73 -8.87
CA HIS A 46 18.57 2.17 -7.85
C HIS A 46 18.15 2.64 -6.46
N LEU A 47 17.85 1.68 -5.59
CA LEU A 47 17.43 1.91 -4.21
C LEU A 47 18.47 1.36 -3.24
N ASP A 48 18.86 2.17 -2.26
CA ASP A 48 19.61 1.77 -1.08
C ASP A 48 18.72 2.10 0.14
N LEU A 49 18.07 1.07 0.68
CA LEU A 49 17.14 1.22 1.81
C LEU A 49 17.83 1.68 3.09
N LEU A 50 19.03 1.20 3.34
CA LEU A 50 19.78 1.58 4.56
C LEU A 50 20.06 3.08 4.56
N ARG A 51 20.52 3.60 3.42
CA ARG A 51 20.74 5.03 3.25
C ARG A 51 19.43 5.80 3.35
N TRP A 52 18.37 5.31 2.73
CA TRP A 52 17.06 5.96 2.78
C TRP A 52 16.52 6.06 4.21
N PHE A 53 16.64 4.99 5.02
CA PHE A 53 16.24 5.01 6.42
C PHE A 53 17.09 5.97 7.26
N ALA A 54 18.40 6.03 7.04
CA ALA A 54 19.28 6.97 7.73
C ALA A 54 18.89 8.43 7.43
N GLU A 55 18.59 8.75 6.18
CA GLU A 55 18.12 10.09 5.77
C GLU A 55 16.74 10.41 6.36
N ARG A 56 15.80 9.44 6.40
CA ARG A 56 14.50 9.59 7.04
C ARG A 56 14.65 9.93 8.52
N ASP A 57 15.40 9.13 9.26
CA ASP A 57 15.55 9.28 10.71
C ASP A 57 16.26 10.63 11.06
N LYS A 58 17.23 11.05 10.24
CA LYS A 58 17.86 12.36 10.37
C LYS A 58 16.86 13.50 10.15
N ASN A 59 16.06 13.43 9.08
CA ASN A 59 15.06 14.45 8.77
C ASN A 59 13.99 14.56 9.88
N GLU A 60 13.56 13.44 10.44
CA GLU A 60 12.61 13.41 11.56
C GLU A 60 13.21 14.06 12.83
N ALA A 61 14.49 13.78 13.12
CA ALA A 61 15.18 14.40 14.24
C ALA A 61 15.33 15.93 14.05
N ASP A 62 15.70 16.38 12.84
CA ASP A 62 15.84 17.80 12.51
C ASP A 62 14.48 18.53 12.57
N GLU A 63 13.39 17.91 12.10
CA GLU A 63 12.03 18.45 12.21
C GLU A 63 11.60 18.54 13.68
N ALA A 64 11.87 17.53 14.49
CA ALA A 64 11.56 17.53 15.91
C ALA A 64 12.34 18.62 16.68
N ALA A 65 13.61 18.84 16.33
CA ALA A 65 14.44 19.92 16.92
C ALA A 65 13.89 21.31 16.59
N ARG A 66 13.59 21.57 15.30
CA ARG A 66 12.98 22.85 14.86
C ARG A 66 11.62 23.11 15.51
N HIS A 67 10.86 22.05 15.78
CA HIS A 67 9.56 22.16 16.45
C HIS A 67 9.71 22.54 17.91
N LYS A 68 10.70 21.98 18.61
CA LYS A 68 11.01 22.33 20.00
C LYS A 68 11.46 23.80 20.14
N GLU A 69 12.28 24.29 19.21
CA GLU A 69 12.70 25.70 19.18
C GLU A 69 11.51 26.64 18.99
N LYS A 70 10.61 26.34 18.02
CA LYS A 70 9.41 27.14 17.77
C LYS A 70 8.40 27.12 18.93
N MET A 71 8.35 26.06 19.73
CA MET A 71 7.48 25.98 20.90
C MET A 71 8.02 26.76 22.11
N GLN A 72 9.34 26.96 22.22
CA GLN A 72 9.92 27.82 23.26
C GLN A 72 9.61 29.31 23.06
N ASP A 73 9.41 29.74 21.82
CA ASP A 73 9.08 31.14 21.48
C ASP A 73 7.58 31.48 21.56
N LYS A 74 6.69 30.50 21.70
CA LYS A 74 5.25 30.73 21.83
C LYS A 74 4.72 30.19 23.16
N LYS A 75 4.55 31.09 24.13
CA LYS A 75 3.59 30.90 25.23
C LYS A 75 2.18 30.90 24.62
N ALA A 76 1.67 29.77 24.25
CA ALA A 76 0.22 29.51 24.16
C ALA A 76 -0.01 28.08 23.61
N VAL A 77 -0.48 27.26 24.46
CA VAL A 77 -1.67 26.39 24.30
C VAL A 77 -2.13 26.21 22.85
N GLU A 78 -1.62 25.19 22.21
CA GLU A 78 -2.39 24.33 21.33
C GLU A 78 -1.70 22.97 21.38
N LYS A 79 -2.33 22.02 22.06
CA LYS A 79 -2.01 20.58 21.87
C LYS A 79 -2.22 20.32 20.39
N SER A 80 -1.16 20.43 19.61
CA SER A 80 -1.19 19.93 18.25
C SER A 80 -1.34 18.42 18.34
N ASN A 81 -2.41 17.89 17.77
CA ASN A 81 -2.65 16.46 17.55
C ASN A 81 -1.60 15.88 16.59
N LYS A 82 -0.32 15.85 17.03
CA LYS A 82 0.81 15.37 16.22
C LYS A 82 1.08 13.89 16.32
N ASP A 83 0.30 13.17 17.11
CA ASP A 83 0.45 11.72 17.28
C ASP A 83 -0.57 10.91 16.46
N GLU A 84 -1.27 11.51 15.52
CA GLU A 84 -2.02 10.74 14.54
C GLU A 84 -1.05 10.25 13.46
N VAL A 85 -0.48 9.08 13.69
CA VAL A 85 0.04 8.23 12.61
C VAL A 85 -1.05 8.16 11.55
N PHE A 86 -0.75 8.63 10.32
CA PHE A 86 -1.70 8.55 9.22
C PHE A 86 -2.24 7.13 9.11
N LYS A 87 -3.52 6.97 9.33
CA LYS A 87 -4.21 5.67 9.22
C LYS A 87 -4.64 5.49 7.78
N TYR A 88 -3.89 4.71 7.02
CA TYR A 88 -4.34 4.21 5.73
C TYR A 88 -5.30 3.04 5.95
N HIS A 89 -6.25 2.88 5.03
CA HIS A 89 -7.27 1.85 5.11
C HIS A 89 -6.89 0.64 4.25
N ILE A 90 -6.83 -0.54 4.89
CA ILE A 90 -6.70 -1.83 4.20
C ILE A 90 -8.08 -2.46 4.19
N ALA A 91 -8.67 -2.56 3.00
CA ALA A 91 -9.99 -3.14 2.86
C ALA A 91 -9.97 -4.65 3.13
N ARG A 92 -10.81 -5.09 4.05
CA ARG A 92 -10.96 -6.49 4.47
C ARG A 92 -12.43 -6.88 4.48
N VAL A 93 -12.68 -8.19 4.41
CA VAL A 93 -14.06 -8.73 4.48
C VAL A 93 -14.64 -8.55 5.90
N ASN A 94 -13.81 -8.74 6.93
CA ASN A 94 -14.20 -8.64 8.34
C ASN A 94 -13.42 -7.50 9.02
N GLU A 95 -13.85 -6.26 8.81
CA GLU A 95 -13.17 -5.08 9.38
C GLU A 95 -13.24 -5.01 10.91
N ASP A 96 -14.35 -5.48 11.51
CA ASP A 96 -14.59 -5.39 12.95
C ASP A 96 -13.62 -6.24 13.79
N ASP A 97 -13.15 -7.36 13.25
CA ASP A 97 -12.25 -8.28 13.97
C ASP A 97 -10.83 -7.68 14.16
N TYR A 98 -10.46 -6.71 13.34
CA TYR A 98 -9.12 -6.07 13.38
C TYR A 98 -9.10 -4.81 14.24
N ALA A 99 -10.24 -4.19 14.50
CA ALA A 99 -10.33 -2.98 15.34
C ALA A 99 -9.95 -3.21 16.80
N LEU A 100 -9.97 -4.46 17.26
CA LEU A 100 -9.67 -4.87 18.64
C LEU A 100 -8.25 -5.40 18.83
N GLN A 101 -7.44 -5.50 17.77
CA GLN A 101 -6.06 -5.97 17.86
C GLN A 101 -5.13 -4.85 18.33
N GLU A 102 -4.18 -5.21 19.20
CA GLU A 102 -3.12 -4.30 19.60
C GLU A 102 -2.32 -3.87 18.36
N ALA A 103 -1.97 -2.58 18.29
CA ALA A 103 -1.18 -2.05 17.19
C ALA A 103 0.16 -2.80 17.09
N PRO A 104 0.50 -3.38 15.95
CA PRO A 104 1.74 -4.14 15.79
C PRO A 104 2.95 -3.21 15.93
N VAL A 105 4.05 -3.74 16.46
CA VAL A 105 5.33 -3.03 16.47
C VAL A 105 5.84 -2.90 15.03
N ILE A 106 5.93 -1.66 14.55
CA ILE A 106 6.40 -1.36 13.18
C ILE A 106 7.92 -1.28 13.18
N THR A 107 8.54 -2.01 12.26
CA THR A 107 9.99 -2.07 12.05
C THR A 107 10.39 -1.49 10.68
N ASN A 108 11.68 -1.43 10.38
CA ASN A 108 12.17 -1.03 9.06
C ASN A 108 11.96 -2.11 7.97
N GLU A 109 11.42 -3.27 8.33
CA GLU A 109 11.02 -4.32 7.39
C GLU A 109 9.54 -4.23 6.98
N ASP A 110 8.79 -3.30 7.60
CA ASP A 110 7.37 -3.13 7.38
C ASP A 110 7.11 -2.02 6.35
N PHE A 111 6.47 -2.39 5.25
CA PHE A 111 6.16 -1.52 4.13
C PHE A 111 4.66 -1.49 3.85
N VAL A 112 4.24 -0.50 3.07
CA VAL A 112 2.92 -0.48 2.44
C VAL A 112 3.11 -0.37 0.93
N ILE A 113 2.51 -1.29 0.20
CA ILE A 113 2.51 -1.28 -1.25
C ILE A 113 1.21 -0.66 -1.73
N GLY A 114 1.33 0.39 -2.56
CA GLY A 114 0.20 1.05 -3.19
C GLY A 114 0.01 0.55 -4.62
N VAL A 115 -1.16 -0.02 -4.89
CA VAL A 115 -1.52 -0.59 -6.20
C VAL A 115 -2.73 0.13 -6.74
N ARG A 116 -2.60 0.78 -7.89
CA ARG A 116 -3.75 1.41 -8.54
C ARG A 116 -4.73 0.37 -9.07
N PRO A 117 -6.04 0.68 -9.06
CA PRO A 117 -7.07 -0.27 -9.51
C PRO A 117 -6.85 -0.80 -10.93
N GLU A 118 -6.36 0.04 -11.83
CA GLU A 118 -6.06 -0.32 -13.22
C GLU A 118 -4.83 -1.23 -13.38
N ALA A 119 -4.01 -1.37 -12.33
CA ALA A 119 -2.88 -2.29 -12.32
C ALA A 119 -3.27 -3.74 -12.00
N LEU A 120 -4.52 -3.98 -11.55
CA LEU A 120 -5.05 -5.33 -11.38
C LEU A 120 -5.58 -5.84 -12.71
N GLN A 121 -4.89 -6.82 -13.28
CA GLN A 121 -5.22 -7.40 -14.60
C GLN A 121 -5.74 -8.81 -14.43
N LEU A 122 -7.01 -9.02 -14.85
CA LEU A 122 -7.61 -10.36 -14.88
C LEU A 122 -7.18 -11.09 -16.14
N HIS A 123 -6.88 -12.37 -16.02
CA HIS A 123 -6.53 -13.23 -17.16
C HIS A 123 -6.80 -14.72 -16.86
N ASP A 124 -6.74 -15.56 -17.90
CA ASP A 124 -6.99 -16.99 -17.79
C ASP A 124 -5.70 -17.82 -17.55
N GLY A 125 -4.55 -17.14 -17.39
CA GLY A 125 -3.23 -17.77 -17.24
C GLY A 125 -2.83 -18.05 -15.81
N ALA A 126 -1.51 -18.15 -15.58
CA ALA A 126 -0.93 -18.24 -14.25
C ALA A 126 -1.06 -16.86 -13.55
N GLY A 127 -1.28 -16.85 -12.24
CA GLY A 127 -1.43 -15.62 -11.47
C GLY A 127 -1.95 -15.91 -10.08
N LEU A 128 -2.31 -14.86 -9.37
CA LEU A 128 -2.93 -14.95 -8.07
C LEU A 128 -4.38 -15.42 -8.20
N ASP A 129 -4.81 -16.28 -7.28
CA ASP A 129 -6.20 -16.68 -7.17
C ASP A 129 -6.99 -15.63 -6.40
N GLY A 130 -8.13 -15.24 -6.95
CA GLY A 130 -9.08 -14.34 -6.32
C GLY A 130 -10.52 -14.74 -6.62
N VAL A 131 -11.45 -14.18 -5.85
CA VAL A 131 -12.88 -14.38 -6.03
C VAL A 131 -13.54 -13.02 -6.24
N ILE A 132 -14.39 -12.89 -7.23
CA ILE A 132 -15.20 -11.68 -7.44
C ILE A 132 -16.13 -11.50 -6.24
N TYR A 133 -15.88 -10.49 -5.43
CA TYR A 133 -16.71 -10.12 -4.28
C TYR A 133 -17.82 -9.13 -4.66
N GLY A 134 -17.56 -8.31 -5.65
CA GLY A 134 -18.52 -7.36 -6.20
C GLY A 134 -18.10 -6.90 -7.59
N ALA A 135 -19.06 -6.53 -8.42
CA ALA A 135 -18.81 -5.96 -9.73
C ALA A 135 -19.84 -4.87 -10.03
N MET A 136 -19.36 -3.73 -10.48
CA MET A 136 -20.19 -2.57 -10.84
C MET A 136 -19.78 -2.10 -12.24
N PRO A 137 -20.56 -2.48 -13.26
CA PRO A 137 -20.33 -1.99 -14.62
C PRO A 137 -20.71 -0.51 -14.74
N THR A 138 -19.85 0.26 -15.38
CA THR A 138 -20.02 1.71 -15.63
C THR A 138 -19.85 2.05 -17.11
N GLY A 139 -20.51 1.28 -17.97
CA GLY A 139 -20.44 1.44 -19.44
C GLY A 139 -19.31 0.62 -20.06
N MET A 140 -18.21 1.25 -20.49
CA MET A 140 -17.08 0.57 -21.13
C MET A 140 -16.07 -0.06 -20.16
N GLU A 141 -16.28 0.13 -18.88
CA GLU A 141 -15.42 -0.41 -17.82
C GLU A 141 -16.28 -1.02 -16.70
N SER A 142 -15.66 -1.87 -15.89
CA SER A 142 -16.27 -2.42 -14.68
C SER A 142 -15.31 -2.22 -13.52
N THR A 143 -15.82 -1.62 -12.43
CA THR A 143 -15.13 -1.65 -11.16
C THR A 143 -15.45 -2.96 -10.47
N ILE A 144 -14.42 -3.73 -10.14
CA ILE A 144 -14.55 -5.02 -9.46
C ILE A 144 -13.91 -4.95 -8.08
N LYS A 145 -14.46 -5.72 -7.14
CA LYS A 145 -13.81 -6.04 -5.87
C LYS A 145 -13.39 -7.50 -5.90
N LEU A 146 -12.10 -7.74 -5.71
CA LEU A 146 -11.49 -9.06 -5.64
C LEU A 146 -11.23 -9.40 -4.18
N ARG A 147 -11.71 -10.54 -3.73
CA ARG A 147 -11.37 -11.13 -2.44
C ARG A 147 -10.19 -12.08 -2.59
N ILE A 148 -9.16 -11.87 -1.77
CA ILE A 148 -7.98 -12.74 -1.65
C ILE A 148 -7.82 -13.04 -0.17
N GLY A 149 -8.18 -14.26 0.26
CA GLY A 149 -8.28 -14.56 1.68
C GLY A 149 -9.26 -13.60 2.36
N ASP A 150 -8.79 -12.81 3.31
CA ASP A 150 -9.58 -11.78 4.00
C ASP A 150 -9.43 -10.37 3.40
N PHE A 151 -8.55 -10.19 2.41
CA PHE A 151 -8.30 -8.91 1.79
C PHE A 151 -9.27 -8.62 0.64
N LEU A 152 -9.61 -7.34 0.47
CA LEU A 152 -10.40 -6.84 -0.65
C LEU A 152 -9.56 -5.86 -1.47
N LEU A 153 -9.36 -6.17 -2.75
CA LEU A 153 -8.70 -5.27 -3.70
C LEU A 153 -9.72 -4.76 -4.73
N THR A 154 -9.62 -3.48 -5.05
CA THR A 154 -10.45 -2.87 -6.09
C THR A 154 -9.69 -2.87 -7.41
N GLY A 155 -10.29 -3.38 -8.47
CA GLY A 155 -9.75 -3.36 -9.83
C GLY A 155 -10.67 -2.61 -10.79
N VAL A 156 -10.09 -2.07 -11.86
CA VAL A 156 -10.83 -1.52 -13.01
C VAL A 156 -10.51 -2.36 -14.23
N VAL A 157 -11.53 -2.95 -14.83
CA VAL A 157 -11.40 -3.81 -16.00
C VAL A 157 -12.14 -3.17 -17.17
N PHE A 158 -11.42 -2.96 -18.27
CA PHE A 158 -12.01 -2.45 -19.49
C PHE A 158 -12.66 -3.56 -20.32
N GLY A 159 -13.80 -3.26 -20.92
CA GLY A 159 -14.56 -4.19 -21.74
C GLY A 159 -15.97 -4.44 -21.20
N ASN A 160 -16.73 -5.22 -21.96
CA ASN A 160 -18.13 -5.52 -21.65
C ASN A 160 -18.28 -6.93 -21.02
N THR A 161 -17.34 -7.32 -20.17
CA THR A 161 -17.37 -8.63 -19.51
C THR A 161 -18.24 -8.54 -18.25
N ALA A 162 -19.26 -9.40 -18.17
CA ALA A 162 -20.09 -9.51 -16.98
C ALA A 162 -19.44 -10.47 -15.97
N TYR A 163 -18.99 -9.95 -14.86
CA TYR A 163 -18.46 -10.73 -13.75
C TYR A 163 -19.57 -11.12 -12.77
N LYS A 164 -19.52 -12.36 -12.28
CA LYS A 164 -20.49 -12.86 -11.29
C LYS A 164 -19.86 -12.87 -9.89
N ILE A 165 -20.63 -12.45 -8.89
CA ILE A 165 -20.21 -12.58 -7.49
C ILE A 165 -19.97 -14.06 -7.17
N GLY A 166 -18.85 -14.36 -6.52
CA GLY A 166 -18.41 -15.73 -6.25
C GLY A 166 -17.64 -16.40 -7.39
N GLN A 167 -17.47 -15.74 -8.54
CA GLN A 167 -16.66 -16.25 -9.64
C GLN A 167 -15.16 -16.28 -9.23
N GLU A 168 -14.54 -17.45 -9.40
CA GLU A 168 -13.09 -17.58 -9.27
C GLU A 168 -12.40 -16.99 -10.50
N VAL A 169 -11.35 -16.23 -10.28
CA VAL A 169 -10.58 -15.57 -11.32
C VAL A 169 -9.09 -15.63 -11.00
N LYS A 170 -8.28 -15.57 -12.05
CA LYS A 170 -6.84 -15.32 -11.94
C LYS A 170 -6.56 -13.86 -12.23
N PHE A 171 -5.60 -13.29 -11.50
CA PHE A 171 -5.18 -11.93 -11.74
C PHE A 171 -3.69 -11.75 -11.46
N GLU A 172 -3.12 -10.71 -12.01
CA GLU A 172 -1.77 -10.23 -11.68
C GLU A 172 -1.79 -8.75 -11.30
N ILE A 173 -0.73 -8.33 -10.63
CA ILE A 173 -0.47 -6.92 -10.31
C ILE A 173 0.56 -6.44 -11.32
N GLY A 174 0.07 -5.82 -12.38
CA GLY A 174 0.89 -5.36 -13.50
C GLY A 174 1.39 -3.94 -13.35
N GLY A 175 2.28 -3.55 -14.30
CA GLY A 175 2.80 -2.19 -14.40
C GLY A 175 4.08 -1.92 -13.62
N GLU A 176 4.62 -0.72 -13.85
CA GLU A 176 5.90 -0.26 -13.28
C GLU A 176 5.73 0.85 -12.23
N ASP A 177 4.49 1.25 -11.97
CA ASP A 177 4.15 2.36 -11.09
C ASP A 177 3.50 1.87 -9.78
N ILE A 178 3.91 0.68 -9.33
CA ILE A 178 3.56 0.18 -8.01
C ILE A 178 4.37 0.95 -6.98
N LEU A 179 3.70 1.56 -6.00
CA LEU A 179 4.32 2.44 -5.02
C LEU A 179 4.76 1.66 -3.78
N LEU A 180 5.97 1.92 -3.30
CA LEU A 180 6.48 1.38 -2.04
C LEU A 180 6.60 2.50 -1.02
N PHE A 181 5.91 2.36 0.09
CA PHE A 181 5.95 3.31 1.20
C PHE A 181 6.59 2.69 2.44
N ASP A 182 7.30 3.50 3.18
CA ASP A 182 7.72 3.17 4.54
C ASP A 182 6.51 3.20 5.48
N ARG A 183 6.24 2.10 6.15
CA ARG A 183 5.08 2.00 7.05
C ARG A 183 5.21 2.91 8.28
N LYS A 184 6.44 3.13 8.76
CA LYS A 184 6.73 3.91 9.96
C LYS A 184 6.43 5.40 9.76
N SER A 185 6.90 5.98 8.67
CA SER A 185 6.75 7.41 8.38
C SER A 185 5.62 7.75 7.40
N GLY A 186 5.07 6.74 6.71
CA GLY A 186 4.11 6.93 5.63
C GLY A 186 4.70 7.59 4.37
N LYS A 187 6.02 7.79 4.31
CA LYS A 187 6.69 8.45 3.18
C LYS A 187 6.88 7.47 2.01
N LEU A 188 6.75 7.97 0.80
CA LEU A 188 7.07 7.22 -0.40
C LEU A 188 8.58 6.95 -0.45
N ILE A 189 8.95 5.69 -0.63
CA ILE A 189 10.33 5.26 -0.86
C ILE A 189 10.64 5.32 -2.35
N THR A 190 9.89 4.60 -3.15
CA THR A 190 10.09 4.50 -4.61
C THR A 190 8.86 3.96 -5.32
N ALA A 191 8.90 3.95 -6.65
CA ALA A 191 8.00 3.18 -7.50
C ALA A 191 8.75 2.00 -8.12
N GLY A 192 8.03 0.97 -8.55
CA GLY A 192 8.62 -0.22 -9.14
C GLY A 192 7.59 -1.21 -9.66
N ARG A 193 8.03 -2.45 -9.85
CA ARG A 193 7.17 -3.59 -10.24
C ARG A 193 7.06 -4.58 -9.10
N LEU A 194 5.91 -5.21 -8.99
CA LEU A 194 5.66 -6.31 -8.07
C LEU A 194 5.54 -7.61 -8.88
N GLN A 195 6.41 -8.57 -8.60
CA GLN A 195 6.40 -9.90 -9.20
C GLN A 195 5.92 -10.89 -8.14
N VAL A 196 4.82 -11.55 -8.39
CA VAL A 196 4.19 -12.51 -7.48
C VAL A 196 4.28 -13.91 -8.06
#